data_6f41f008ed0d7caf42d5da587e87f100
#
_entry.id   6f41f008ed0d7caf42d5da587e87f100
#
_cell.length_a   1.000
_cell.length_b   1.000
_cell.length_c   1.000
_cell.angle_alpha   90.00
_cell.angle_beta   90.00
_cell.angle_gamma   90.00
#
_symmetry.space_group_name_H-M   'P 1'
#
loop_
_entity.id
_entity.type
_entity.pdbx_description
1 polymer ?
#
loop_
_entity_poly.entity_id
_entity_poly.type
_entity_poly.pdbx_seq_one_letter_code
_entity_poly.pdbx_strand_id
1 'polypeptide(L)'
;LQRSAPLRRAAALAATALALLAAATLTPYSADASAAQPRAARFADDTLAATMATLNSSEQIPGTAWVSDPKSNKIVVTADPTVTGEKLTSLNAVLKPLGDTVELQRTTTELKLFVRGGDAIYGSSTSSLRGRCSLGFNVKRAGLPDAFLTAGHCGGPIKSWAETDGGTEIALVPANGSSFPGDDYAIAAYPAAGAVAHPSEVNLYNGTQAITGARDAVIDESVQRSGITTGLHGGTVTGLNASVTYKEGRVTGLIQTNVCAEPGDSGGALFAGNQALGLTSGGSGDCGGGPAVTYYQPVTEALSAFGATIG
;
A
#
# COMPACT_ATOMS: atom_id res chain seq x y z
N LEU A 1 63.74 -19.25 -19.94
CA LEU A 1 63.76 -20.67 -20.28
C LEU A 1 62.35 -21.06 -20.63
N GLN A 2 61.90 -20.97 -21.78
CA GLN A 2 62.01 -21.70 -23.04
C GLN A 2 61.48 -23.14 -23.00
N ARG A 3 60.53 -23.32 -23.92
CA ARG A 3 60.24 -24.43 -24.86
C ARG A 3 59.07 -25.34 -24.43
N SER A 4 58.25 -25.90 -25.26
CA SER A 4 57.91 -25.82 -26.70
C SER A 4 56.72 -26.77 -26.93
N ALA A 5 55.88 -26.44 -27.88
CA ALA A 5 54.88 -27.40 -28.41
C ALA A 5 55.58 -28.47 -29.28
N PRO A 6 54.88 -29.58 -29.64
CA PRO A 6 54.62 -29.74 -31.04
C PRO A 6 53.24 -30.33 -31.42
N LEU A 7 52.94 -30.01 -32.66
CA LEU A 7 51.96 -30.44 -33.62
C LEU A 7 51.97 -31.95 -33.97
N ARG A 8 50.86 -32.32 -34.70
CA ARG A 8 50.66 -33.36 -35.73
C ARG A 8 49.84 -34.57 -35.28
N ARG A 9 48.92 -35.17 -35.99
CA ARG A 9 48.67 -35.21 -37.45
C ARG A 9 47.25 -35.71 -37.71
N ALA A 10 46.70 -35.32 -38.85
CA ALA A 10 45.52 -35.84 -39.52
C ALA A 10 45.72 -37.29 -39.99
N ALA A 11 44.64 -38.04 -40.03
CA ALA A 11 44.50 -39.19 -40.96
C ALA A 11 43.05 -39.27 -41.44
N ALA A 12 42.91 -39.02 -42.71
CA ALA A 12 41.70 -39.31 -43.45
C ALA A 12 41.75 -40.78 -43.89
N LEU A 13 40.62 -41.47 -43.83
CA LEU A 13 40.38 -42.70 -44.59
C LEU A 13 38.93 -42.71 -45.12
N ALA A 14 38.88 -42.73 -46.42
CA ALA A 14 37.66 -42.95 -47.20
C ALA A 14 37.38 -44.46 -47.27
N ALA A 15 36.15 -44.87 -47.33
CA ALA A 15 35.65 -45.88 -48.23
C ALA A 15 34.20 -46.27 -47.93
N THR A 16 33.47 -46.21 -48.95
CA THR A 16 32.57 -47.10 -49.67
C THR A 16 31.11 -47.14 -49.28
N ALA A 17 30.36 -46.70 -50.24
CA ALA A 17 28.90 -46.78 -50.35
C ALA A 17 28.45 -48.26 -50.42
N LEU A 18 27.36 -48.56 -49.67
CA LEU A 18 26.49 -49.68 -50.00
C LEU A 18 25.04 -49.16 -49.96
N ALA A 19 24.46 -49.09 -51.17
CA ALA A 19 23.06 -48.78 -51.36
C ALA A 19 22.21 -49.99 -50.95
N LEU A 20 21.39 -49.85 -49.92
CA LEU A 20 20.26 -50.71 -49.60
C LEU A 20 18.98 -49.96 -49.87
N LEU A 21 18.29 -50.27 -50.95
CA LEU A 21 16.91 -49.87 -51.18
C LEU A 21 16.02 -50.56 -50.13
N ALA A 22 15.55 -49.82 -49.13
CA ALA A 22 14.43 -50.22 -48.33
C ALA A 22 13.19 -49.50 -48.86
N ALA A 23 12.25 -50.26 -49.38
CA ALA A 23 10.93 -49.79 -49.78
C ALA A 23 10.20 -49.34 -48.54
N ALA A 24 10.11 -48.02 -48.31
CA ALA A 24 9.26 -47.44 -47.27
C ALA A 24 7.82 -47.47 -47.78
N THR A 25 7.01 -48.31 -47.21
CA THR A 25 5.55 -48.23 -47.31
C THR A 25 5.08 -46.93 -46.58
N LEU A 26 4.68 -45.96 -47.39
CA LEU A 26 4.01 -44.76 -46.90
C LEU A 26 2.64 -45.13 -46.34
N THR A 27 2.53 -45.32 -45.04
CA THR A 27 1.24 -45.26 -44.35
C THR A 27 0.78 -43.81 -44.36
N PRO A 28 -0.45 -43.52 -44.78
CA PRO A 28 -0.95 -42.14 -44.65
C PRO A 28 -1.04 -41.82 -43.16
N TYR A 29 -0.23 -40.85 -42.71
CA TYR A 29 -0.38 -40.20 -41.40
C TYR A 29 -1.70 -39.44 -41.45
N SER A 30 -2.73 -40.01 -40.86
CA SER A 30 -3.95 -39.27 -40.57
C SER A 30 -3.57 -38.19 -39.59
N ALA A 31 -3.42 -36.95 -40.08
CA ALA A 31 -3.40 -35.81 -39.22
C ALA A 31 -4.76 -35.76 -38.50
N ASP A 32 -4.80 -36.24 -37.27
CA ASP A 32 -5.86 -35.87 -36.35
C ASP A 32 -5.90 -34.35 -36.31
N ALA A 33 -6.81 -33.77 -37.07
CA ALA A 33 -7.23 -32.40 -36.90
C ALA A 33 -7.88 -32.33 -35.52
N SER A 34 -7.06 -32.18 -34.48
CA SER A 34 -7.52 -31.72 -33.19
C SER A 34 -8.31 -30.46 -33.50
N ALA A 35 -9.63 -30.57 -33.47
CA ALA A 35 -10.52 -29.45 -33.68
C ALA A 35 -10.13 -28.38 -32.66
N ALA A 36 -9.45 -27.34 -33.12
CA ALA A 36 -9.17 -26.17 -32.32
C ALA A 36 -10.51 -25.70 -31.77
N GLN A 37 -10.71 -25.82 -30.47
CA GLN A 37 -11.91 -25.30 -29.84
C GLN A 37 -12.07 -23.84 -30.30
N PRO A 38 -13.24 -23.41 -30.74
CA PRO A 38 -13.45 -22.06 -31.22
C PRO A 38 -13.08 -21.13 -30.06
N ARG A 39 -12.01 -20.36 -30.26
CA ARG A 39 -11.60 -19.32 -29.32
C ARG A 39 -12.77 -18.36 -29.24
N ALA A 40 -13.37 -18.22 -28.05
CA ALA A 40 -14.49 -17.31 -27.85
C ALA A 40 -14.15 -15.96 -28.50
N ALA A 41 -15.08 -15.46 -29.31
CA ALA A 41 -14.88 -14.20 -30.03
C ALA A 41 -14.55 -13.11 -28.98
N ARG A 42 -13.44 -12.41 -29.17
CA ARG A 42 -13.06 -11.33 -28.28
C ARG A 42 -13.89 -10.10 -28.60
N PHE A 43 -14.36 -9.40 -27.57
CA PHE A 43 -14.97 -8.10 -27.74
C PHE A 43 -13.92 -7.09 -28.23
N ALA A 44 -14.32 -6.19 -29.12
CA ALA A 44 -13.47 -5.11 -29.58
C ALA A 44 -13.17 -4.12 -28.44
N ASP A 45 -12.00 -3.51 -28.44
CA ASP A 45 -11.57 -2.58 -27.40
C ASP A 45 -12.54 -1.40 -27.26
N ASP A 46 -13.08 -0.88 -28.38
CA ASP A 46 -14.10 0.18 -28.38
C ASP A 46 -15.40 -0.25 -27.68
N THR A 47 -15.78 -1.53 -27.80
CA THR A 47 -16.95 -2.07 -27.12
C THR A 47 -16.74 -2.11 -25.61
N LEU A 48 -15.56 -2.55 -25.16
CA LEU A 48 -15.21 -2.58 -23.74
C LEU A 48 -15.07 -1.15 -23.18
N ALA A 49 -14.50 -0.23 -23.96
CA ALA A 49 -14.41 1.18 -23.57
C ALA A 49 -15.81 1.81 -23.42
N ALA A 50 -16.74 1.55 -24.34
CA ALA A 50 -18.11 2.01 -24.24
C ALA A 50 -18.85 1.40 -23.02
N THR A 51 -18.63 0.11 -22.74
CA THR A 51 -19.15 -0.57 -21.55
C THR A 51 -18.63 0.10 -20.28
N MET A 52 -17.33 0.35 -20.19
CA MET A 52 -16.71 1.06 -19.07
C MET A 52 -17.28 2.47 -18.88
N ALA A 53 -17.46 3.23 -19.97
CA ALA A 53 -18.04 4.56 -19.93
C ALA A 53 -19.48 4.54 -19.42
N THR A 54 -20.27 3.53 -19.83
CA THR A 54 -21.64 3.34 -19.32
C THR A 54 -21.65 3.07 -17.82
N LEU A 55 -20.80 2.19 -17.32
CA LEU A 55 -20.68 1.90 -15.89
C LEU A 55 -20.24 3.15 -15.10
N ASN A 56 -19.26 3.89 -15.61
CA ASN A 56 -18.76 5.10 -14.96
C ASN A 56 -19.82 6.23 -14.88
N SER A 57 -20.80 6.24 -15.80
CA SER A 57 -21.89 7.21 -15.82
C SER A 57 -23.17 6.73 -15.14
N SER A 58 -23.21 5.47 -14.69
CA SER A 58 -24.37 4.90 -14.01
C SER A 58 -24.53 5.41 -12.57
N GLU A 59 -25.66 5.08 -11.93
CA GLU A 59 -25.89 5.33 -10.52
C GLU A 59 -24.74 4.75 -9.66
N GLN A 60 -24.27 5.54 -8.70
CA GLN A 60 -23.24 5.09 -7.75
C GLN A 60 -23.87 4.12 -6.72
N ILE A 61 -23.54 2.86 -6.83
CA ILE A 61 -23.99 1.82 -5.90
C ILE A 61 -22.84 1.46 -4.95
N PRO A 62 -22.87 1.92 -3.68
CA PRO A 62 -21.82 1.58 -2.71
C PRO A 62 -21.67 0.06 -2.54
N GLY A 63 -20.43 -0.41 -2.55
CA GLY A 63 -20.08 -1.83 -2.52
C GLY A 63 -19.82 -2.44 -3.90
N THR A 64 -19.71 -1.62 -4.96
CA THR A 64 -19.39 -2.08 -6.32
C THR A 64 -18.07 -1.53 -6.82
N ALA A 65 -17.39 -2.30 -7.68
CA ALA A 65 -16.20 -1.91 -8.42
C ALA A 65 -16.20 -2.57 -9.79
N TRP A 66 -15.46 -2.05 -10.76
CA TRP A 66 -15.30 -2.68 -12.07
C TRP A 66 -13.93 -2.44 -12.68
N VAL A 67 -13.48 -3.41 -13.47
CA VAL A 67 -12.17 -3.38 -14.14
C VAL A 67 -12.24 -4.12 -15.48
N SER A 68 -11.48 -3.66 -16.47
CA SER A 68 -11.27 -4.42 -17.70
C SER A 68 -10.30 -5.56 -17.44
N ASP A 69 -10.74 -6.81 -17.64
CA ASP A 69 -9.89 -7.99 -17.52
C ASP A 69 -9.42 -8.45 -18.91
N PRO A 70 -8.13 -8.33 -19.22
CA PRO A 70 -7.60 -8.74 -20.51
C PRO A 70 -7.61 -10.26 -20.73
N LYS A 71 -7.77 -11.07 -19.68
CA LYS A 71 -7.82 -12.54 -19.76
C LYS A 71 -9.17 -13.01 -20.24
N SER A 72 -10.24 -12.58 -19.59
CA SER A 72 -11.62 -12.89 -19.99
C SER A 72 -12.10 -12.03 -21.15
N ASN A 73 -11.42 -10.89 -21.42
CA ASN A 73 -11.83 -9.85 -22.36
C ASN A 73 -13.23 -9.32 -22.08
N LYS A 74 -13.51 -9.07 -20.80
CA LYS A 74 -14.76 -8.52 -20.28
C LYS A 74 -14.47 -7.42 -19.27
N ILE A 75 -15.50 -6.66 -18.94
CA ILE A 75 -15.49 -5.83 -17.74
C ILE A 75 -15.98 -6.68 -16.57
N VAL A 76 -15.08 -6.98 -15.65
CA VAL A 76 -15.43 -7.66 -14.40
C VAL A 76 -16.01 -6.63 -13.45
N VAL A 77 -17.25 -6.84 -13.07
CA VAL A 77 -17.96 -6.03 -12.07
C VAL A 77 -17.98 -6.79 -10.75
N THR A 78 -17.40 -6.22 -9.74
CA THR A 78 -17.34 -6.78 -8.39
C THR A 78 -18.45 -6.19 -7.55
N ALA A 79 -19.19 -7.02 -6.82
CA ALA A 79 -20.18 -6.59 -5.83
C ALA A 79 -19.90 -7.28 -4.49
N ASP A 80 -19.82 -6.50 -3.44
CA ASP A 80 -19.54 -6.98 -2.09
C ASP A 80 -20.82 -7.52 -1.39
N PRO A 81 -20.72 -8.12 -0.17
CA PRO A 81 -21.87 -8.67 0.53
C PRO A 81 -22.97 -7.66 0.90
N THR A 82 -22.67 -6.34 0.92
CA THR A 82 -23.66 -5.30 1.24
C THR A 82 -24.58 -4.98 0.06
N VAL A 83 -24.18 -5.40 -1.16
CA VAL A 83 -25.00 -5.20 -2.38
C VAL A 83 -26.09 -6.27 -2.43
N THR A 84 -27.19 -6.02 -1.75
CA THR A 84 -28.38 -6.88 -1.66
C THR A 84 -29.67 -6.06 -1.87
N GLY A 85 -30.82 -6.70 -1.98
CA GLY A 85 -32.11 -6.03 -2.09
C GLY A 85 -32.15 -5.02 -3.23
N GLU A 86 -32.53 -3.78 -2.92
CA GLU A 86 -32.64 -2.69 -3.91
C GLU A 86 -31.32 -2.38 -4.61
N LYS A 87 -30.18 -2.35 -3.89
CA LYS A 87 -28.86 -2.16 -4.49
C LYS A 87 -28.55 -3.20 -5.56
N LEU A 88 -28.86 -4.46 -5.29
CA LEU A 88 -28.65 -5.54 -6.26
C LEU A 88 -29.60 -5.41 -7.45
N THR A 89 -30.83 -4.97 -7.22
CA THR A 89 -31.82 -4.70 -8.27
C THR A 89 -31.33 -3.58 -9.18
N SER A 90 -30.88 -2.45 -8.62
CA SER A 90 -30.29 -1.34 -9.36
C SER A 90 -29.05 -1.78 -10.15
N LEU A 91 -28.13 -2.54 -9.53
CA LEU A 91 -26.96 -3.06 -10.21
C LEU A 91 -27.33 -3.93 -11.40
N ASN A 92 -28.24 -4.88 -11.23
CA ASN A 92 -28.71 -5.74 -12.31
C ASN A 92 -29.39 -4.97 -13.45
N ALA A 93 -30.11 -3.89 -13.13
CA ALA A 93 -30.70 -3.02 -14.15
C ALA A 93 -29.64 -2.32 -15.01
N VAL A 94 -28.52 -1.93 -14.40
CA VAL A 94 -27.35 -1.36 -15.13
C VAL A 94 -26.64 -2.43 -15.96
N LEU A 95 -26.43 -3.63 -15.42
CA LEU A 95 -25.65 -4.68 -16.09
C LEU A 95 -26.41 -5.37 -17.24
N LYS A 96 -27.72 -5.53 -17.10
CA LYS A 96 -28.56 -6.26 -18.08
C LYS A 96 -28.42 -5.77 -19.54
N PRO A 97 -28.41 -4.45 -19.83
CA PRO A 97 -28.21 -3.96 -21.19
C PRO A 97 -26.80 -4.21 -21.75
N LEU A 98 -25.81 -4.41 -20.89
CA LEU A 98 -24.41 -4.61 -21.27
C LEU A 98 -24.12 -6.06 -21.70
N GLY A 99 -25.00 -7.00 -21.39
CA GLY A 99 -24.95 -8.37 -21.84
C GLY A 99 -23.63 -9.07 -21.50
N ASP A 100 -23.06 -9.78 -22.47
CA ASP A 100 -21.86 -10.61 -22.28
C ASP A 100 -20.55 -9.81 -22.13
N THR A 101 -20.58 -8.50 -22.31
CA THR A 101 -19.39 -7.63 -22.12
C THR A 101 -19.02 -7.45 -20.64
N VAL A 102 -19.96 -7.78 -19.74
CA VAL A 102 -19.74 -7.71 -18.28
C VAL A 102 -19.80 -9.09 -17.64
N GLU A 103 -19.09 -9.25 -16.53
CA GLU A 103 -19.15 -10.43 -15.67
C GLU A 103 -19.28 -9.98 -14.21
N LEU A 104 -20.38 -10.35 -13.55
CA LEU A 104 -20.58 -10.02 -12.14
C LEU A 104 -19.91 -11.05 -11.24
N GLN A 105 -19.00 -10.59 -10.40
CA GLN A 105 -18.33 -11.38 -9.36
C GLN A 105 -18.75 -10.89 -7.97
N ARG A 106 -18.82 -11.81 -7.01
CA ARG A 106 -19.12 -11.48 -5.60
C ARG A 106 -17.87 -11.65 -4.75
N THR A 107 -17.59 -10.65 -3.89
CA THR A 107 -16.58 -10.80 -2.84
C THR A 107 -17.21 -11.33 -1.56
N THR A 108 -16.38 -11.89 -0.69
CA THR A 108 -16.78 -12.36 0.63
C THR A 108 -16.66 -11.28 1.71
N THR A 109 -15.95 -10.19 1.40
CA THR A 109 -15.69 -9.06 2.29
C THR A 109 -16.19 -7.77 1.66
N GLU A 110 -16.59 -6.83 2.50
CA GLU A 110 -17.06 -5.49 2.11
C GLU A 110 -15.93 -4.67 1.49
N LEU A 111 -16.24 -3.92 0.42
CA LEU A 111 -15.33 -2.94 -0.18
C LEU A 111 -15.29 -1.70 0.72
N LYS A 112 -14.15 -1.48 1.38
CA LYS A 112 -13.93 -0.36 2.30
C LYS A 112 -12.68 0.40 1.91
N LEU A 113 -12.65 1.67 2.24
CA LEU A 113 -11.41 2.42 2.26
C LEU A 113 -10.50 1.86 3.37
N PHE A 114 -9.20 1.85 3.11
CA PHE A 114 -8.20 1.45 4.09
C PHE A 114 -7.44 2.70 4.52
N VAL A 115 -7.22 2.85 5.83
CA VAL A 115 -6.30 3.83 6.38
C VAL A 115 -5.11 3.11 6.98
N ARG A 116 -3.93 3.40 6.45
CA ARG A 116 -2.67 2.72 6.73
C ARG A 116 -1.61 3.72 7.16
N GLY A 117 -0.56 3.27 7.78
CA GLY A 117 0.61 4.10 8.05
C GLY A 117 1.10 4.81 6.78
N GLY A 118 1.37 6.10 6.86
CA GLY A 118 1.75 6.94 5.73
C GLY A 118 0.60 7.57 4.94
N ASP A 119 -0.63 7.12 5.13
CA ASP A 119 -1.80 7.75 4.50
C ASP A 119 -2.08 9.13 5.09
N ALA A 120 -2.71 10.00 4.28
CA ALA A 120 -3.11 11.33 4.71
C ALA A 120 -4.16 11.28 5.80
N ILE A 121 -4.01 12.15 6.79
CA ILE A 121 -5.07 12.50 7.72
C ILE A 121 -5.27 14.02 7.68
N TYR A 122 -6.51 14.43 7.45
CA TYR A 122 -6.92 15.82 7.39
C TYR A 122 -7.74 16.13 8.63
N GLY A 123 -7.37 17.15 9.33
CA GLY A 123 -8.00 17.48 10.58
C GLY A 123 -8.56 18.89 10.66
N SER A 124 -9.61 19.02 11.46
CA SER A 124 -10.17 20.31 11.86
C SER A 124 -10.49 20.31 13.34
N SER A 125 -10.25 21.41 14.03
CA SER A 125 -10.70 21.61 15.42
C SER A 125 -11.77 22.67 15.55
N THR A 126 -11.77 23.60 14.59
CA THR A 126 -12.78 24.67 14.45
C THR A 126 -12.93 24.96 12.96
N SER A 127 -13.90 25.79 12.58
CA SER A 127 -14.09 26.19 11.18
C SER A 127 -12.87 26.87 10.53
N SER A 128 -11.88 27.29 11.33
CA SER A 128 -10.71 28.03 10.84
C SER A 128 -9.39 27.28 11.00
N LEU A 129 -9.28 26.28 11.87
CA LEU A 129 -8.05 25.52 12.06
C LEU A 129 -8.14 24.18 11.31
N ARG A 130 -7.39 24.11 10.23
CA ARG A 130 -7.21 22.89 9.42
C ARG A 130 -5.75 22.48 9.41
N GLY A 131 -5.50 21.18 9.35
CA GLY A 131 -4.16 20.62 9.24
C GLY A 131 -4.15 19.35 8.43
N ARG A 132 -2.98 19.03 7.87
CA ARG A 132 -2.71 17.78 7.19
C ARG A 132 -1.47 17.16 7.80
N CYS A 133 -1.61 15.93 8.25
CA CYS A 133 -0.54 15.08 8.77
C CYS A 133 -0.62 13.69 8.12
N SER A 134 0.26 12.79 8.53
CA SER A 134 0.27 11.39 8.12
C SER A 134 -0.12 10.50 9.30
N LEU A 135 -0.83 9.42 9.00
CA LEU A 135 -1.07 8.33 9.94
C LEU A 135 0.26 7.59 10.18
N GLY A 136 0.60 7.31 11.43
CA GLY A 136 1.77 6.51 11.78
C GLY A 136 1.48 5.02 11.71
N PHE A 137 0.79 4.50 12.73
CA PHE A 137 0.47 3.08 12.81
C PHE A 137 -0.93 2.88 13.37
N ASN A 138 -1.64 1.89 12.82
CA ASN A 138 -2.88 1.38 13.42
C ASN A 138 -2.54 0.53 14.65
N VAL A 139 -3.30 0.70 15.71
CA VAL A 139 -3.05 0.10 17.02
C VAL A 139 -4.33 -0.41 17.66
N LYS A 140 -4.18 -1.46 18.47
CA LYS A 140 -5.24 -2.01 19.31
C LYS A 140 -5.05 -1.61 20.76
N ARG A 141 -6.17 -1.49 21.48
CA ARG A 141 -6.20 -1.21 22.91
C ARG A 141 -7.18 -2.15 23.60
N ALA A 142 -6.73 -2.83 24.63
CA ALA A 142 -7.57 -3.80 25.34
C ALA A 142 -8.83 -3.11 25.94
N GLY A 143 -10.02 -3.56 25.52
CA GLY A 143 -11.30 -3.04 26.01
C GLY A 143 -11.67 -1.62 25.56
N LEU A 144 -10.91 -1.03 24.63
CA LEU A 144 -11.15 0.29 24.07
C LEU A 144 -11.26 0.17 22.53
N PRO A 145 -11.84 1.15 21.84
CA PRO A 145 -11.84 1.20 20.39
C PRO A 145 -10.42 1.15 19.82
N ASP A 146 -10.25 0.53 18.67
CA ASP A 146 -9.03 0.61 17.89
C ASP A 146 -8.69 2.06 17.57
N ALA A 147 -7.44 2.35 17.28
CA ALA A 147 -6.94 3.70 17.09
C ALA A 147 -5.78 3.73 16.11
N PHE A 148 -5.33 4.92 15.76
CA PHE A 148 -4.03 5.13 15.13
C PHE A 148 -3.15 6.08 15.93
N LEU A 149 -1.84 5.95 15.73
CA LEU A 149 -0.84 6.89 16.24
C LEU A 149 -0.46 7.90 15.17
N THR A 150 -0.18 9.12 15.58
CA THR A 150 0.39 10.21 14.78
C THR A 150 1.26 11.09 15.66
N ALA A 151 1.80 12.21 15.14
CA ALA A 151 2.60 13.13 15.92
C ALA A 151 1.74 13.91 16.94
N GLY A 152 2.36 14.26 18.07
CA GLY A 152 1.75 15.04 19.13
C GLY A 152 1.40 16.46 18.68
N HIS A 153 2.28 17.10 17.92
CA HIS A 153 2.04 18.43 17.36
C HIS A 153 0.88 18.45 16.34
N CYS A 154 0.51 17.30 15.76
CA CYS A 154 -0.69 17.12 14.95
C CYS A 154 -1.94 16.98 15.85
N GLY A 155 -1.93 16.02 16.78
CA GLY A 155 -3.09 15.68 17.61
C GLY A 155 -3.37 16.65 18.77
N GLY A 156 -2.41 17.49 19.13
CA GLY A 156 -2.58 18.52 20.14
C GLY A 156 -3.63 19.57 19.77
N PRO A 157 -3.44 20.30 18.67
CA PRO A 157 -4.37 21.32 18.21
C PRO A 157 -5.60 20.76 17.49
N ILE A 158 -5.49 19.59 16.85
CA ILE A 158 -6.55 18.99 16.03
C ILE A 158 -7.12 17.77 16.73
N LYS A 159 -8.45 17.77 16.91
CA LYS A 159 -9.14 16.72 17.66
C LYS A 159 -9.96 15.77 16.80
N SER A 160 -10.25 16.12 15.56
CA SER A 160 -11.06 15.33 14.63
C SER A 160 -10.28 15.13 13.33
N TRP A 161 -10.25 13.92 12.84
CA TRP A 161 -9.50 13.52 11.64
C TRP A 161 -10.40 12.85 10.61
N ALA A 162 -10.13 13.12 9.34
CA ALA A 162 -10.79 12.56 8.16
C ALA A 162 -9.75 12.08 7.13
N GLU A 163 -10.13 11.21 6.20
CA GLU A 163 -9.26 10.74 5.09
C GLU A 163 -9.06 11.79 3.99
N THR A 164 -10.00 12.72 3.87
CA THR A 164 -9.96 13.79 2.85
C THR A 164 -10.26 15.14 3.50
N ASP A 165 -9.78 16.22 2.88
CA ASP A 165 -10.06 17.58 3.38
C ASP A 165 -11.57 17.87 3.32
N GLY A 166 -12.14 18.19 4.48
CA GLY A 166 -13.58 18.37 4.65
C GLY A 166 -14.42 17.10 4.58
N GLY A 167 -13.78 15.92 4.58
CA GLY A 167 -14.44 14.62 4.59
C GLY A 167 -15.10 14.26 5.91
N THR A 168 -15.76 13.11 5.94
CA THR A 168 -16.37 12.56 7.14
C THR A 168 -15.30 12.23 8.19
N GLU A 169 -15.58 12.55 9.44
CA GLU A 169 -14.73 12.18 10.56
C GLU A 169 -14.57 10.67 10.66
N ILE A 170 -13.32 10.23 10.76
CA ILE A 170 -12.96 8.82 10.92
C ILE A 170 -12.35 8.52 12.29
N ALA A 171 -11.80 9.51 12.97
CA ALA A 171 -11.20 9.31 14.29
C ALA A 171 -11.17 10.60 15.13
N LEU A 172 -11.15 10.42 16.44
CA LEU A 172 -11.08 11.50 17.43
C LEU A 172 -9.88 11.32 18.35
N VAL A 173 -9.18 12.41 18.63
CA VAL A 173 -8.15 12.46 19.67
C VAL A 173 -8.86 12.62 21.04
N PRO A 174 -8.77 11.64 21.94
CA PRO A 174 -9.40 11.72 23.25
C PRO A 174 -8.73 12.77 24.14
N ALA A 175 -9.36 13.11 25.26
CA ALA A 175 -8.71 13.89 26.30
C ALA A 175 -7.40 13.19 26.71
N ASN A 176 -6.30 13.95 26.85
CA ASN A 176 -4.95 13.42 27.10
C ASN A 176 -4.41 12.48 26.02
N GLY A 177 -4.98 12.49 24.82
CA GLY A 177 -4.54 11.70 23.67
C GLY A 177 -3.36 12.29 22.90
N SER A 178 -2.65 13.29 23.42
CA SER A 178 -1.50 13.93 22.78
C SER A 178 -0.49 14.41 23.81
N SER A 179 0.80 14.22 23.55
CA SER A 179 1.93 14.80 24.27
C SER A 179 2.79 15.60 23.31
N PHE A 180 2.88 16.92 23.53
CA PHE A 180 3.74 17.86 22.81
C PHE A 180 3.68 19.23 23.45
N PRO A 181 4.81 19.97 23.68
CA PRO A 181 6.18 19.48 23.57
C PRO A 181 6.58 18.57 24.74
N GLY A 182 7.83 18.15 24.78
CA GLY A 182 8.38 17.12 25.68
C GLY A 182 8.58 15.85 24.88
N ASP A 183 7.49 15.20 24.53
CA ASP A 183 7.37 14.13 23.54
C ASP A 183 6.68 14.67 22.28
N ASP A 184 6.50 13.80 21.26
CA ASP A 184 5.78 14.17 20.04
C ASP A 184 4.92 13.01 19.52
N TYR A 185 3.95 12.56 20.31
CA TYR A 185 3.01 11.50 19.92
C TYR A 185 1.56 11.86 20.25
N ALA A 186 0.64 11.34 19.45
CA ALA A 186 -0.79 11.38 19.70
C ALA A 186 -1.47 10.09 19.27
N ILE A 187 -2.63 9.80 19.88
CA ILE A 187 -3.54 8.73 19.52
C ILE A 187 -4.88 9.29 19.10
N ALA A 188 -5.44 8.77 18.01
CA ALA A 188 -6.80 9.08 17.58
C ALA A 188 -7.61 7.79 17.49
N ALA A 189 -8.70 7.72 18.23
CA ALA A 189 -9.57 6.56 18.33
C ALA A 189 -10.58 6.55 17.18
N TYR A 190 -10.72 5.40 16.52
CA TYR A 190 -11.80 5.18 15.57
C TYR A 190 -13.15 5.12 16.30
N PRO A 191 -14.25 5.56 15.65
CA PRO A 191 -15.59 5.36 16.22
C PRO A 191 -15.88 3.85 16.31
N ALA A 192 -16.86 3.49 17.15
CA ALA A 192 -17.21 2.09 17.36
C ALA A 192 -17.49 1.38 16.02
N ALA A 193 -16.97 0.19 15.91
CA ALA A 193 -16.95 -0.78 14.82
C ALA A 193 -17.57 -0.37 13.46
N GLY A 194 -16.73 -0.33 12.42
CA GLY A 194 -17.18 -0.52 11.03
C GLY A 194 -17.07 0.68 10.11
N ALA A 195 -16.63 1.87 10.56
CA ALA A 195 -16.62 3.05 9.70
C ALA A 195 -15.49 3.04 8.65
N VAL A 196 -14.28 2.60 9.03
CA VAL A 196 -13.10 2.57 8.14
C VAL A 196 -12.29 1.31 8.42
N ALA A 197 -11.84 0.62 7.38
CA ALA A 197 -10.92 -0.49 7.56
C ALA A 197 -9.50 0.04 7.85
N HIS A 198 -8.88 -0.43 8.92
CA HIS A 198 -7.60 0.04 9.44
C HIS A 198 -6.64 -1.14 9.69
N PRO A 199 -6.16 -1.80 8.62
CA PRO A 199 -5.22 -2.91 8.75
C PRO A 199 -3.91 -2.45 9.37
N SER A 200 -3.20 -3.39 10.03
CA SER A 200 -1.85 -3.13 10.55
C SER A 200 -0.82 -3.13 9.42
N GLU A 201 -0.88 -2.11 8.59
CA GLU A 201 -0.05 -1.96 7.38
C GLU A 201 0.45 -0.54 7.22
N VAL A 202 1.56 -0.40 6.48
CA VAL A 202 2.09 0.87 5.99
C VAL A 202 1.96 0.91 4.47
N ASN A 203 1.52 2.05 3.95
CA ASN A 203 1.41 2.33 2.53
C ASN A 203 2.81 2.54 1.93
N LEU A 204 3.18 1.74 0.93
CA LEU A 204 4.42 1.88 0.17
C LEU A 204 4.22 2.65 -1.14
N TYR A 205 2.99 3.16 -1.42
CA TYR A 205 2.58 3.85 -2.65
C TYR A 205 2.61 3.00 -3.93
N ASN A 206 3.21 1.83 -3.88
CA ASN A 206 3.17 0.79 -4.92
C ASN A 206 2.87 -0.60 -4.35
N GLY A 207 2.37 -0.65 -3.12
CA GLY A 207 2.07 -1.84 -2.35
C GLY A 207 1.86 -1.52 -0.88
N THR A 208 1.90 -2.54 -0.02
CA THR A 208 1.79 -2.40 1.43
C THR A 208 2.86 -3.21 2.16
N GLN A 209 3.22 -2.78 3.36
CA GLN A 209 4.06 -3.50 4.31
C GLN A 209 3.25 -3.83 5.55
N ALA A 210 3.00 -5.09 5.79
CA ALA A 210 2.39 -5.53 7.04
C ALA A 210 3.32 -5.24 8.23
N ILE A 211 2.77 -4.64 9.30
CA ILE A 211 3.47 -4.36 10.54
C ILE A 211 2.94 -5.30 11.61
N THR A 212 3.81 -6.12 12.17
CA THR A 212 3.44 -7.19 13.12
C THR A 212 3.96 -6.98 14.52
N GLY A 213 4.74 -5.92 14.74
CA GLY A 213 5.30 -5.60 16.04
C GLY A 213 5.96 -4.23 16.07
N ALA A 214 6.45 -3.85 17.24
CA ALA A 214 7.22 -2.63 17.45
C ALA A 214 8.46 -2.94 18.29
N ARG A 215 9.53 -2.19 18.06
CA ARG A 215 10.75 -2.23 18.85
C ARG A 215 11.48 -0.89 18.79
N ASP A 216 12.47 -0.72 19.63
CA ASP A 216 13.36 0.41 19.54
C ASP A 216 14.26 0.32 18.31
N ALA A 217 14.62 1.48 17.79
CA ALA A 217 15.55 1.61 16.69
C ALA A 217 16.99 1.30 17.12
N VAL A 218 17.82 0.85 16.16
CA VAL A 218 19.24 0.57 16.38
C VAL A 218 20.08 1.47 15.48
N ILE A 219 21.21 1.96 15.98
CA ILE A 219 22.18 2.75 15.18
C ILE A 219 22.61 1.95 13.94
N ASP A 220 22.77 2.64 12.82
CA ASP A 220 23.20 2.13 11.52
C ASP A 220 22.21 1.15 10.85
N GLU A 221 21.02 0.91 11.43
CA GLU A 221 20.02 0.09 10.73
C GLU A 221 19.38 0.85 9.57
N SER A 222 19.09 0.09 8.51
CA SER A 222 18.32 0.59 7.37
C SER A 222 16.85 0.71 7.73
N VAL A 223 16.28 1.86 7.46
CA VAL A 223 14.89 2.18 7.78
C VAL A 223 14.17 2.80 6.59
N GLN A 224 12.86 2.74 6.62
CA GLN A 224 11.98 3.41 5.66
C GLN A 224 10.99 4.31 6.40
N ARG A 225 10.63 5.42 5.77
CA ARG A 225 9.58 6.33 6.23
C ARG A 225 8.50 6.44 5.17
N SER A 226 7.25 6.33 5.58
CA SER A 226 6.07 6.58 4.74
C SER A 226 5.29 7.80 5.25
N GLY A 227 4.94 8.72 4.34
CA GLY A 227 4.15 9.91 4.65
C GLY A 227 3.55 10.53 3.40
N ILE A 228 2.46 11.28 3.57
CA ILE A 228 1.60 11.70 2.46
C ILE A 228 2.23 12.72 1.51
N THR A 229 3.16 13.53 1.99
CA THR A 229 3.72 14.59 1.15
C THR A 229 4.76 14.06 0.17
N THR A 230 5.68 13.25 0.66
CA THR A 230 6.81 12.79 -0.14
C THR A 230 6.79 11.29 -0.45
N GLY A 231 5.81 10.55 0.06
CA GLY A 231 5.68 9.11 -0.19
C GLY A 231 6.65 8.28 0.65
N LEU A 232 7.24 7.26 0.04
CA LEU A 232 8.16 6.33 0.67
C LEU A 232 9.62 6.75 0.43
N HIS A 233 10.36 6.92 1.51
CA HIS A 233 11.81 7.18 1.47
C HIS A 233 12.56 6.24 2.42
N GLY A 234 13.78 5.90 2.05
CA GLY A 234 14.67 5.04 2.83
C GLY A 234 15.93 5.80 3.30
N GLY A 235 16.55 5.26 4.33
CA GLY A 235 17.79 5.77 4.87
C GLY A 235 18.29 4.93 6.03
N THR A 236 19.01 5.57 6.95
CA THR A 236 19.70 4.90 8.07
C THR A 236 19.48 5.66 9.36
N VAL A 237 19.37 4.97 10.48
CA VAL A 237 19.38 5.57 11.82
C VAL A 237 20.79 6.10 12.13
N THR A 238 20.89 7.39 12.36
CA THR A 238 22.17 8.08 12.60
C THR A 238 22.38 8.50 14.06
N GLY A 239 21.33 8.48 14.87
CA GLY A 239 21.40 8.86 16.28
C GLY A 239 20.18 8.38 17.07
N LEU A 240 20.37 8.23 18.37
CA LEU A 240 19.32 7.91 19.34
C LEU A 240 19.38 8.93 20.50
N ASN A 241 18.24 9.05 21.22
CA ASN A 241 18.11 10.00 22.35
C ASN A 241 18.40 11.44 21.94
N ALA A 242 18.07 11.81 20.69
CA ALA A 242 18.25 13.18 20.23
C ALA A 242 17.29 14.14 20.93
N SER A 243 17.74 15.38 21.12
CA SER A 243 16.91 16.48 21.63
C SER A 243 16.81 17.56 20.59
N VAL A 244 15.60 17.97 20.24
CA VAL A 244 15.33 19.02 19.25
C VAL A 244 14.52 20.12 19.91
N THR A 245 14.92 21.37 19.71
CA THR A 245 14.15 22.54 20.18
C THR A 245 13.45 23.15 18.98
N TYR A 246 12.17 22.91 18.86
CA TYR A 246 11.28 23.56 17.91
C TYR A 246 10.85 24.93 18.43
N LYS A 247 10.16 25.71 17.61
CA LYS A 247 9.56 26.98 18.01
C LYS A 247 8.55 26.81 19.16
N GLU A 248 7.85 25.70 19.18
CA GLU A 248 6.81 25.34 20.15
C GLU A 248 7.38 24.78 21.46
N GLY A 249 8.63 24.33 21.46
CA GLY A 249 9.31 23.77 22.63
C GLY A 249 10.30 22.67 22.30
N ARG A 250 10.91 22.10 23.33
CA ARG A 250 11.88 21.02 23.20
C ARG A 250 11.19 19.67 23.25
N VAL A 251 11.60 18.77 22.34
CA VAL A 251 11.27 17.36 22.33
C VAL A 251 12.54 16.54 22.53
N THR A 252 12.49 15.49 23.33
CA THR A 252 13.66 14.69 23.74
C THR A 252 13.44 13.20 23.43
N GLY A 253 14.51 12.41 23.52
CA GLY A 253 14.42 10.96 23.32
C GLY A 253 14.25 10.53 21.86
N LEU A 254 14.39 11.41 20.88
CA LEU A 254 14.10 11.17 19.49
C LEU A 254 15.12 10.26 18.80
N ILE A 255 14.65 9.51 17.80
CA ILE A 255 15.46 8.79 16.81
C ILE A 255 15.87 9.80 15.73
N GLN A 256 17.14 9.86 15.38
CA GLN A 256 17.64 10.67 14.26
C GLN A 256 17.96 9.75 13.07
N THR A 257 17.61 10.20 11.86
CA THR A 257 17.93 9.50 10.62
C THR A 257 18.42 10.47 9.54
N ASN A 258 18.94 9.94 8.45
CA ASN A 258 19.20 10.68 7.21
C ASN A 258 18.07 10.51 6.17
N VAL A 259 16.94 9.98 6.55
CA VAL A 259 15.73 9.92 5.70
C VAL A 259 15.17 11.33 5.55
N CYS A 260 14.80 11.74 4.34
CA CYS A 260 14.15 13.03 4.14
C CYS A 260 12.67 13.01 4.57
N ALA A 261 12.15 14.18 4.94
CA ALA A 261 10.73 14.42 5.20
C ALA A 261 10.40 15.89 4.96
N GLU A 262 9.15 16.17 4.57
CA GLU A 262 8.65 17.51 4.32
C GLU A 262 7.35 17.78 5.10
N PRO A 263 6.92 19.06 5.22
CA PRO A 263 5.67 19.39 5.91
C PRO A 263 4.48 18.58 5.39
N GLY A 264 3.76 17.93 6.31
CA GLY A 264 2.68 16.99 6.03
C GLY A 264 3.06 15.52 6.21
N ASP A 265 4.35 15.16 6.15
CA ASP A 265 4.84 13.83 6.54
C ASP A 265 4.84 13.60 8.05
N SER A 266 4.59 14.65 8.84
CA SER A 266 4.44 14.61 10.29
C SER A 266 3.52 13.50 10.76
N GLY A 267 3.95 12.73 11.75
CA GLY A 267 3.23 11.57 12.28
C GLY A 267 3.39 10.29 11.46
N GLY A 268 3.92 10.38 10.24
CA GLY A 268 4.11 9.23 9.35
C GLY A 268 5.05 8.16 9.92
N ALA A 269 4.89 6.93 9.43
CA ALA A 269 5.51 5.73 9.95
C ALA A 269 7.00 5.65 9.62
N LEU A 270 7.86 5.49 10.62
CA LEU A 270 9.23 4.98 10.48
C LEU A 270 9.24 3.50 10.84
N PHE A 271 9.77 2.65 9.97
CA PHE A 271 9.74 1.20 10.14
C PHE A 271 10.97 0.51 9.52
N ALA A 272 11.26 -0.72 9.99
CA ALA A 272 12.24 -1.63 9.41
C ALA A 272 11.60 -3.00 9.21
N GLY A 273 11.43 -3.42 7.94
CA GLY A 273 10.68 -4.63 7.62
C GLY A 273 9.26 -4.57 8.21
N ASN A 274 8.90 -5.53 9.04
CA ASN A 274 7.59 -5.61 9.69
C ASN A 274 7.55 -4.99 11.11
N GLN A 275 8.56 -4.20 11.49
CA GLN A 275 8.65 -3.59 12.83
C GLN A 275 8.45 -2.08 12.77
N ALA A 276 7.50 -1.58 13.53
CA ALA A 276 7.31 -0.17 13.80
C ALA A 276 8.44 0.37 14.69
N LEU A 277 9.00 1.51 14.35
CA LEU A 277 10.11 2.13 15.10
C LEU A 277 9.76 3.52 15.63
N GLY A 278 9.12 4.37 14.80
CA GLY A 278 8.89 5.75 15.22
C GLY A 278 7.81 6.48 14.41
N LEU A 279 7.49 7.70 14.88
CA LEU A 279 6.56 8.63 14.26
C LEU A 279 7.32 9.88 13.83
N THR A 280 7.14 10.35 12.62
CA THR A 280 7.82 11.54 12.09
C THR A 280 7.48 12.77 12.94
N SER A 281 8.51 13.34 13.59
CA SER A 281 8.39 14.57 14.39
C SER A 281 8.72 15.82 13.56
N GLY A 282 9.92 15.91 13.06
CA GLY A 282 10.36 17.04 12.25
C GLY A 282 11.79 16.86 11.78
N GLY A 283 12.33 17.83 11.06
CA GLY A 283 13.67 17.70 10.51
C GLY A 283 14.15 18.93 9.76
N SER A 284 15.22 18.76 9.01
CA SER A 284 15.77 19.74 8.08
C SER A 284 16.21 19.07 6.78
N GLY A 285 16.29 19.84 5.70
CA GLY A 285 16.51 19.34 4.35
C GLY A 285 15.19 19.11 3.62
N ASP A 286 15.29 18.60 2.40
CA ASP A 286 14.16 18.25 1.54
C ASP A 286 14.38 16.90 0.86
N CYS A 287 13.39 16.42 0.14
CA CYS A 287 13.47 15.18 -0.63
C CYS A 287 13.97 15.36 -2.07
N GLY A 288 14.49 16.53 -2.41
CA GLY A 288 15.05 16.86 -3.72
C GLY A 288 16.48 16.34 -3.96
N GLY A 289 17.05 15.56 -3.03
CA GLY A 289 18.37 14.91 -3.17
C GLY A 289 19.50 15.56 -2.41
N GLY A 290 19.23 16.60 -1.60
CA GLY A 290 20.19 17.17 -0.66
C GLY A 290 20.33 16.36 0.64
N PRO A 291 21.27 16.72 1.52
CA PRO A 291 21.38 16.10 2.83
C PRO A 291 20.14 16.42 3.68
N ALA A 292 19.57 15.39 4.26
CA ALA A 292 18.41 15.52 5.15
C ALA A 292 18.73 14.96 6.54
N VAL A 293 18.10 15.55 7.55
CA VAL A 293 18.10 15.04 8.92
C VAL A 293 16.66 15.09 9.43
N THR A 294 16.11 13.92 9.77
CA THR A 294 14.75 13.82 10.29
C THR A 294 14.74 13.12 11.63
N TYR A 295 13.91 13.61 12.52
CA TYR A 295 13.73 13.12 13.88
C TYR A 295 12.37 12.45 14.03
N TYR A 296 12.36 11.37 14.81
CA TYR A 296 11.16 10.56 15.03
C TYR A 296 10.97 10.29 16.51
N GLN A 297 9.73 10.40 16.95
CA GLN A 297 9.32 9.94 18.26
C GLN A 297 9.36 8.41 18.30
N PRO A 298 10.05 7.75 19.26
CA PRO A 298 9.98 6.29 19.41
C PRO A 298 8.53 5.81 19.57
N VAL A 299 8.12 4.82 18.76
CA VAL A 299 6.76 4.30 18.82
C VAL A 299 6.49 3.49 20.06
N THR A 300 7.52 2.84 20.62
CA THR A 300 7.43 2.04 21.86
C THR A 300 6.99 2.87 23.04
N GLU A 301 7.44 4.10 23.13
CA GLU A 301 7.01 5.06 24.15
C GLU A 301 5.54 5.45 23.98
N ALA A 302 5.11 5.80 22.77
CA ALA A 302 3.71 6.11 22.48
C ALA A 302 2.78 4.92 22.79
N LEU A 303 3.19 3.69 22.40
CA LEU A 303 2.45 2.47 22.69
C LEU A 303 2.30 2.25 24.19
N SER A 304 3.39 2.43 24.95
CA SER A 304 3.38 2.31 26.42
C SER A 304 2.48 3.35 27.06
N ALA A 305 2.57 4.61 26.64
CA ALA A 305 1.78 5.71 27.19
C ALA A 305 0.27 5.51 27.02
N PHE A 306 -0.15 4.90 25.94
CA PHE A 306 -1.57 4.69 25.62
C PHE A 306 -2.08 3.26 25.94
N GLY A 307 -1.22 2.37 26.45
CA GLY A 307 -1.59 0.98 26.67
C GLY A 307 -2.00 0.28 25.37
N ALA A 308 -1.33 0.61 24.28
CA ALA A 308 -1.65 0.14 22.95
C ALA A 308 -0.61 -0.89 22.43
N THR A 309 -1.01 -1.69 21.45
CA THR A 309 -0.16 -2.62 20.73
C THR A 309 -0.35 -2.44 19.22
N ILE A 310 0.68 -2.75 18.44
CA ILE A 310 0.52 -2.92 16.98
C ILE A 310 -0.52 -4.02 16.75
N GLY A 311 -1.50 -3.79 15.86
CA GLY A 311 -2.60 -4.73 15.78
C GLY A 311 -3.32 -4.86 14.46
#